data_364543ddcfb909a1884931ec329f41ea
#
_entry.id   364543ddcfb909a1884931ec329f41ea
#
_cell.length_a   1.000
_cell.length_b   1.000
_cell.length_c   1.000
_cell.angle_alpha   90.00
_cell.angle_beta   90.00
_cell.angle_gamma   90.00
#
_symmetry.space_group_name_H-M   'P 1'
#
loop_
_entity.id
_entity.type
_entity.pdbx_description
1 polymer ?
#
loop_
_entity_poly.entity_id
_entity_poly.type
_entity_poly.pdbx_seq_one_letter_code
_entity_poly.pdbx_strand_id
1 'polypeptide(L)'
;HVLPADYTVISEQPKIEVLPPLNILMAEIQSQSPDLQKAKAEVEASESKLSFEKNSRLPRLSFKASQYNDPNFTDRLYGLVVSIPIWDFKSGQVAEAEANASKAKNQLNAQSQSLDQQLETAYKLYQMASYQVKVLDQEVVELASSARRIAEVSYRYGERGMLEYLDAQRTFRAARNVLIKA
;
A
#
# COMPACT_ATOMS: atom_id res chain seq x y z
N HIS A 1 14.59 14.45 -34.19
CA HIS A 1 15.37 13.34 -33.67
C HIS A 1 15.35 12.22 -34.70
N VAL A 2 16.48 11.99 -35.36
CA VAL A 2 16.67 10.87 -36.27
C VAL A 2 17.04 9.67 -35.38
N LEU A 3 16.23 8.60 -35.41
CA LEU A 3 16.52 7.36 -34.70
C LEU A 3 17.76 6.71 -35.33
N PRO A 4 18.68 6.12 -34.56
CA PRO A 4 19.83 5.40 -35.12
C PRO A 4 19.38 4.23 -35.99
N ALA A 5 20.13 3.95 -37.05
CA ALA A 5 19.77 2.96 -38.09
C ALA A 5 19.64 1.51 -37.58
N ASP A 6 19.96 1.25 -36.33
CA ASP A 6 20.10 -0.11 -35.75
C ASP A 6 19.16 -0.35 -34.54
N TYR A 7 17.97 0.27 -34.55
CA TYR A 7 17.00 -0.05 -33.51
C TYR A 7 16.03 -1.15 -33.91
N THR A 8 15.96 -2.19 -33.15
CA THR A 8 14.92 -3.22 -33.25
C THR A 8 13.75 -2.84 -32.31
N VAL A 9 12.58 -2.63 -32.90
CA VAL A 9 11.35 -2.47 -32.11
C VAL A 9 10.95 -3.84 -31.58
N ILE A 10 11.24 -4.11 -30.32
CA ILE A 10 10.74 -5.30 -29.62
C ILE A 10 9.30 -5.02 -29.25
N SER A 11 8.37 -5.53 -30.05
CA SER A 11 6.93 -5.49 -29.77
C SER A 11 6.57 -6.70 -28.90
N GLU A 12 7.09 -6.78 -27.68
CA GLU A 12 6.53 -7.70 -26.70
C GLU A 12 5.26 -7.08 -26.11
N GLN A 13 4.13 -7.72 -26.37
CA GLN A 13 2.91 -7.40 -25.64
C GLN A 13 3.12 -7.81 -24.17
N PRO A 14 2.85 -6.93 -23.20
CA PRO A 14 2.95 -7.30 -21.80
C PRO A 14 2.00 -8.48 -21.55
N LYS A 15 2.55 -9.58 -21.02
CA LYS A 15 1.73 -10.71 -20.61
C LYS A 15 0.89 -10.29 -19.41
N ILE A 16 -0.42 -10.52 -19.50
CA ILE A 16 -1.31 -10.34 -18.36
C ILE A 16 -0.89 -11.35 -17.31
N GLU A 17 -0.39 -10.86 -16.20
CA GLU A 17 0.01 -11.68 -15.06
C GLU A 17 -1.22 -12.16 -14.30
N VAL A 18 -1.30 -13.45 -13.99
CA VAL A 18 -2.40 -13.98 -13.20
C VAL A 18 -2.12 -13.65 -11.73
N LEU A 19 -2.85 -12.69 -11.18
CA LEU A 19 -2.74 -12.36 -9.76
C LEU A 19 -3.22 -13.50 -8.87
N PRO A 20 -2.58 -13.69 -7.71
CA PRO A 20 -3.08 -14.57 -6.67
C PRO A 20 -4.50 -14.17 -6.24
N PRO A 21 -5.28 -15.09 -5.65
CA PRO A 21 -6.60 -14.76 -5.13
C PRO A 21 -6.53 -13.68 -4.04
N LEU A 22 -7.56 -12.85 -3.97
CA LEU A 22 -7.62 -11.64 -3.14
C LEU A 22 -7.29 -11.89 -1.65
N ASN A 23 -7.72 -13.03 -1.09
CA ASN A 23 -7.44 -13.40 0.30
C ASN A 23 -5.94 -13.58 0.60
N ILE A 24 -5.17 -14.09 -0.35
CA ILE A 24 -3.72 -14.25 -0.21
C ILE A 24 -3.04 -12.87 -0.24
N LEU A 25 -3.44 -12.01 -1.19
CA LEU A 25 -2.92 -10.65 -1.28
C LEU A 25 -3.26 -9.81 -0.05
N MET A 26 -4.47 -9.95 0.51
CA MET A 26 -4.86 -9.30 1.76
C MET A 26 -3.94 -9.71 2.92
N ALA A 27 -3.70 -11.00 3.10
CA ALA A 27 -2.84 -11.49 4.18
C ALA A 27 -1.40 -10.99 4.02
N GLU A 28 -0.88 -10.96 2.80
CA GLU A 28 0.47 -10.49 2.51
C GLU A 28 0.60 -8.99 2.79
N ILE A 29 -0.31 -8.16 2.30
CA ILE A 29 -0.29 -6.71 2.50
C ILE A 29 -0.46 -6.37 3.99
N GLN A 30 -1.35 -7.05 4.73
CA GLN A 30 -1.52 -6.82 6.15
C GLN A 30 -0.26 -7.16 6.97
N SER A 31 0.57 -8.10 6.49
CA SER A 31 1.83 -8.45 7.15
C SER A 31 2.99 -7.52 6.77
N GLN A 32 3.03 -7.05 5.54
CA GLN A 32 4.18 -6.31 4.99
C GLN A 32 3.98 -4.79 4.92
N SER A 33 2.76 -4.28 5.08
CA SER A 33 2.48 -2.84 4.96
C SER A 33 3.24 -2.03 6.01
N PRO A 34 4.11 -1.10 5.61
CA PRO A 34 4.82 -0.21 6.52
C PRO A 34 3.88 0.68 7.33
N ASP A 35 2.76 1.10 6.74
CA ASP A 35 1.77 1.94 7.39
C ASP A 35 1.06 1.20 8.53
N LEU A 36 0.73 -0.08 8.34
CA LEU A 36 0.18 -0.89 9.43
C LEU A 36 1.21 -1.21 10.50
N GLN A 37 2.48 -1.43 10.14
CA GLN A 37 3.55 -1.62 11.11
C GLN A 37 3.75 -0.36 11.96
N LYS A 38 3.73 0.82 11.34
CA LYS A 38 3.78 2.10 12.04
C LYS A 38 2.60 2.25 13.02
N ALA A 39 1.38 1.98 12.54
CA ALA A 39 0.20 2.09 13.40
C ALA A 39 0.22 1.09 14.58
N LYS A 40 0.72 -0.13 14.36
CA LYS A 40 0.93 -1.12 15.44
C LYS A 40 1.95 -0.63 16.47
N ALA A 41 3.07 -0.07 16.02
CA ALA A 41 4.08 0.51 16.91
C ALA A 41 3.52 1.70 17.72
N GLU A 42 2.64 2.51 17.15
CA GLU A 42 1.98 3.63 17.83
C GLU A 42 0.98 3.14 18.90
N VAL A 43 0.27 2.04 18.64
CA VAL A 43 -0.55 1.37 19.67
C VAL A 43 0.33 0.88 20.82
N GLU A 44 1.41 0.19 20.54
CA GLU A 44 2.35 -0.32 21.56
C GLU A 44 2.95 0.81 22.39
N ALA A 45 3.36 1.90 21.76
CA ALA A 45 3.87 3.09 22.43
C ALA A 45 2.81 3.72 23.36
N SER A 46 1.55 3.81 22.90
CA SER A 46 0.45 4.37 23.68
C SER A 46 0.08 3.48 24.87
N GLU A 47 0.09 2.15 24.70
CA GLU A 47 -0.14 1.19 25.78
C GLU A 47 1.00 1.21 26.82
N SER A 48 2.24 1.33 26.36
CA SER A 48 3.41 1.51 27.23
C SER A 48 3.32 2.79 28.05
N LYS A 49 2.87 3.89 27.43
CA LYS A 49 2.63 5.16 28.12
C LYS A 49 1.50 5.03 29.15
N LEU A 50 0.41 4.34 28.81
CA LEU A 50 -0.68 4.07 29.76
C LEU A 50 -0.18 3.26 30.97
N SER A 51 0.63 2.22 30.74
CA SER A 51 1.25 1.43 31.79
C SER A 51 2.17 2.28 32.66
N PHE A 52 2.97 3.15 32.05
CA PHE A 52 3.81 4.10 32.78
C PHE A 52 3.00 5.02 33.69
N GLU A 53 1.93 5.63 33.18
CA GLU A 53 1.08 6.52 33.98
C GLU A 53 0.36 5.78 35.10
N LYS A 54 -0.11 4.55 34.87
CA LYS A 54 -0.67 3.69 35.94
C LYS A 54 0.37 3.38 37.03
N ASN A 55 1.59 3.01 36.62
CA ASN A 55 2.67 2.70 37.55
C ASN A 55 3.21 3.95 38.27
N SER A 56 3.04 5.14 37.72
CA SER A 56 3.47 6.39 38.34
C SER A 56 2.66 6.78 39.58
N ARG A 57 1.55 6.07 39.86
CA ARG A 57 0.77 6.15 41.09
C ARG A 57 1.41 5.40 42.27
N LEU A 58 2.34 4.49 41.97
CA LEU A 58 3.03 3.73 43.01
C LEU A 58 4.08 4.59 43.70
N PRO A 59 4.34 4.32 45.00
CA PRO A 59 5.43 4.98 45.70
C PRO A 59 6.75 4.83 44.99
N ARG A 60 7.51 5.92 44.85
CA ARG A 60 8.82 5.92 44.22
C ARG A 60 9.92 5.77 45.28
N LEU A 61 10.72 4.75 45.16
CA LEU A 61 11.93 4.57 45.94
C LEU A 61 13.13 5.15 45.17
N SER A 62 13.85 6.07 45.83
CA SER A 62 15.05 6.69 45.27
C SER A 62 16.21 6.53 46.25
N PHE A 63 17.37 6.12 45.75
CA PHE A 63 18.63 6.17 46.48
C PHE A 63 19.32 7.48 46.16
N LYS A 64 19.68 8.23 47.23
CA LYS A 64 20.49 9.45 47.10
C LYS A 64 21.86 9.20 47.68
N ALA A 65 22.88 9.54 46.93
CA ALA A 65 24.24 9.62 47.41
C ALA A 65 24.74 11.03 47.11
N SER A 66 25.22 11.74 48.10
CA SER A 66 25.81 13.07 47.95
C SER A 66 27.14 13.13 48.67
N GLN A 67 28.09 13.81 48.07
CA GLN A 67 29.36 14.12 48.67
C GLN A 67 29.50 15.64 48.74
N TYR A 68 29.74 16.13 49.94
CA TYR A 68 30.01 17.54 50.21
C TYR A 68 31.47 17.68 50.56
N ASN A 69 32.16 18.50 49.80
CA ASN A 69 33.57 18.81 50.04
C ASN A 69 33.69 20.22 50.55
N ASP A 70 34.18 20.36 51.77
CA ASP A 70 34.59 21.62 52.39
C ASP A 70 36.14 21.61 52.55
N PRO A 71 36.83 22.78 52.57
CA PRO A 71 38.29 22.81 52.75
C PRO A 71 38.81 22.02 53.94
N ASN A 72 37.97 21.84 54.99
CA ASN A 72 38.34 21.21 56.21
C ASN A 72 37.83 19.76 56.42
N PHE A 73 36.82 19.34 55.62
CA PHE A 73 36.24 17.98 55.72
C PHE A 73 35.51 17.56 54.48
N THR A 74 35.39 16.24 54.32
CA THR A 74 34.61 15.65 53.22
C THR A 74 33.53 14.76 53.82
N ASP A 75 32.27 15.15 53.63
CA ASP A 75 31.12 14.37 54.07
C ASP A 75 30.52 13.58 52.93
N ARG A 76 30.13 12.34 53.22
CA ARG A 76 29.41 11.45 52.30
C ARG A 76 28.08 11.07 52.95
N LEU A 77 27.01 11.46 52.31
CA LEU A 77 25.63 11.17 52.76
C LEU A 77 25.01 10.14 51.82
N TYR A 78 24.47 9.07 52.39
CA TYR A 78 23.69 8.07 51.70
C TYR A 78 22.29 8.03 52.33
N GLY A 79 21.25 8.04 51.48
CA GLY A 79 19.87 8.03 51.95
C GLY A 79 18.93 7.31 51.03
N LEU A 80 17.88 6.74 51.60
CA LEU A 80 16.73 6.20 50.88
C LEU A 80 15.59 7.19 51.01
N VAL A 81 14.99 7.60 49.90
CA VAL A 81 13.84 8.49 49.84
C VAL A 81 12.67 7.74 49.26
N VAL A 82 11.56 7.65 50.01
CA VAL A 82 10.30 7.10 49.54
C VAL A 82 9.34 8.27 49.31
N SER A 83 8.95 8.46 48.04
CA SER A 83 7.97 9.51 47.68
C SER A 83 6.63 8.85 47.50
N ILE A 84 5.68 9.19 48.36
CA ILE A 84 4.28 8.70 48.35
C ILE A 84 3.38 9.81 47.83
N PRO A 85 2.68 9.64 46.70
CA PRO A 85 1.68 10.64 46.25
C PRO A 85 0.44 10.55 47.12
N ILE A 86 0.24 11.52 48.02
CA ILE A 86 -0.88 11.50 48.98
C ILE A 86 -2.10 12.25 48.40
N TRP A 87 -1.88 13.28 47.57
CA TRP A 87 -2.92 14.20 47.13
C TRP A 87 -3.20 14.13 45.63
N ASP A 88 -2.28 13.64 44.84
CA ASP A 88 -2.43 13.55 43.39
C ASP A 88 -2.29 12.10 42.91
N PHE A 89 -3.41 11.44 42.69
CA PHE A 89 -3.47 10.07 42.12
C PHE A 89 -3.35 10.08 40.60
N LYS A 90 -3.00 11.20 39.99
CA LYS A 90 -2.81 11.32 38.52
C LYS A 90 -3.96 10.76 37.70
N SER A 91 -5.19 10.88 38.20
CA SER A 91 -6.37 10.33 37.55
C SER A 91 -6.60 10.90 36.14
N GLY A 92 -6.33 12.21 35.98
CA GLY A 92 -6.43 12.89 34.69
C GLY A 92 -5.42 12.36 33.68
N GLN A 93 -4.15 12.21 34.06
CA GLN A 93 -3.09 11.70 33.18
C GLN A 93 -3.34 10.24 32.75
N VAL A 94 -3.86 9.42 33.66
CA VAL A 94 -4.23 8.04 33.33
C VAL A 94 -5.43 8.00 32.40
N ALA A 95 -6.46 8.82 32.63
CA ALA A 95 -7.61 8.90 31.74
C ALA A 95 -7.22 9.40 30.34
N GLU A 96 -6.33 10.39 30.27
CA GLU A 96 -5.77 10.89 29.01
C GLU A 96 -4.98 9.78 28.28
N ALA A 97 -4.10 9.06 28.97
CA ALA A 97 -3.32 7.97 28.38
C ALA A 97 -4.22 6.83 27.91
N GLU A 98 -5.30 6.52 28.63
CA GLU A 98 -6.29 5.51 28.23
C GLU A 98 -7.06 5.92 26.96
N ALA A 99 -7.48 7.19 26.91
CA ALA A 99 -8.12 7.74 25.71
C ALA A 99 -7.18 7.73 24.50
N ASN A 100 -5.90 8.06 24.71
CA ASN A 100 -4.88 8.02 23.64
C ASN A 100 -4.60 6.59 23.16
N ALA A 101 -4.53 5.60 24.06
CA ALA A 101 -4.40 4.19 23.68
C ALA A 101 -5.61 3.69 22.89
N SER A 102 -6.82 4.06 23.30
CA SER A 102 -8.06 3.74 22.57
C SER A 102 -8.09 4.41 21.20
N LYS A 103 -7.66 5.67 21.10
CA LYS A 103 -7.53 6.40 19.83
C LYS A 103 -6.56 5.69 18.90
N ALA A 104 -5.38 5.30 19.36
CA ALA A 104 -4.38 4.60 18.55
C ALA A 104 -4.92 3.26 18.01
N LYS A 105 -5.65 2.49 18.85
CA LYS A 105 -6.31 1.24 18.40
C LYS A 105 -7.36 1.48 17.32
N ASN A 106 -8.18 2.49 17.49
CA ASN A 106 -9.20 2.84 16.51
C ASN A 106 -8.57 3.32 15.19
N GLN A 107 -7.47 4.06 15.26
CA GLN A 107 -6.71 4.47 14.08
C GLN A 107 -6.11 3.27 13.34
N LEU A 108 -5.51 2.31 14.05
CA LEU A 108 -5.02 1.07 13.44
C LEU A 108 -6.14 0.31 12.72
N ASN A 109 -7.30 0.16 13.36
CA ASN A 109 -8.45 -0.52 12.76
C ASN A 109 -8.95 0.22 11.51
N ALA A 110 -9.08 1.54 11.58
CA ALA A 110 -9.50 2.34 10.43
C ALA A 110 -8.51 2.25 9.27
N GLN A 111 -7.21 2.24 9.56
CA GLN A 111 -6.17 2.13 8.55
C GLN A 111 -6.15 0.74 7.91
N SER A 112 -6.34 -0.33 8.69
CA SER A 112 -6.48 -1.69 8.17
C SER A 112 -7.69 -1.81 7.25
N GLN A 113 -8.85 -1.32 7.65
CA GLN A 113 -10.05 -1.34 6.81
C GLN A 113 -9.89 -0.52 5.52
N SER A 114 -9.26 0.66 5.61
CA SER A 114 -8.97 1.48 4.44
C SER A 114 -8.06 0.76 3.45
N LEU A 115 -7.04 0.07 3.95
CA LEU A 115 -6.11 -0.70 3.11
C LEU A 115 -6.82 -1.87 2.42
N ASP A 116 -7.67 -2.59 3.14
CA ASP A 116 -8.46 -3.69 2.60
C ASP A 116 -9.40 -3.21 1.48
N GLN A 117 -10.07 -2.07 1.66
CA GLN A 117 -10.93 -1.47 0.65
C GLN A 117 -10.15 -0.99 -0.59
N GLN A 118 -8.97 -0.39 -0.39
CA GLN A 118 -8.11 0.03 -1.48
C GLN A 118 -7.64 -1.17 -2.31
N LEU A 119 -7.22 -2.24 -1.63
CA LEU A 119 -6.79 -3.47 -2.29
C LEU A 119 -7.93 -4.11 -3.07
N GLU A 120 -9.13 -4.23 -2.48
CA GLU A 120 -10.30 -4.79 -3.15
C GLU A 120 -10.66 -3.99 -4.41
N THR A 121 -10.62 -2.65 -4.30
CA THR A 121 -10.88 -1.76 -5.43
C THR A 121 -9.85 -1.94 -6.53
N ALA A 122 -8.56 -1.93 -6.18
CA ALA A 122 -7.47 -2.12 -7.13
C ALA A 122 -7.54 -3.51 -7.81
N TYR A 123 -7.86 -4.54 -7.05
CA TYR A 123 -8.02 -5.90 -7.56
C TYR A 123 -9.18 -6.01 -8.57
N LYS A 124 -10.33 -5.39 -8.26
CA LYS A 124 -11.47 -5.34 -9.19
C LYS A 124 -11.14 -4.55 -10.46
N LEU A 125 -10.45 -3.41 -10.34
CA LEU A 125 -10.01 -2.63 -11.49
C LEU A 125 -9.04 -3.44 -12.36
N TYR A 126 -8.10 -4.16 -11.76
CA TYR A 126 -7.20 -5.05 -12.49
C TYR A 126 -7.97 -6.16 -13.22
N GLN A 127 -8.93 -6.81 -12.58
CA GLN A 127 -9.75 -7.83 -13.21
C GLN A 127 -10.53 -7.27 -14.40
N MET A 128 -11.12 -6.09 -14.26
CA MET A 128 -11.84 -5.43 -15.35
C MET A 128 -10.90 -5.10 -16.52
N ALA A 129 -9.75 -4.51 -16.25
CA ALA A 129 -8.76 -4.19 -17.28
C ALA A 129 -8.24 -5.46 -17.97
N SER A 130 -7.92 -6.49 -17.22
CA SER A 130 -7.47 -7.78 -17.77
C SER A 130 -8.50 -8.43 -18.67
N TYR A 131 -9.77 -8.37 -18.25
CA TYR A 131 -10.89 -8.88 -19.06
C TYR A 131 -11.04 -8.06 -20.34
N GLN A 132 -10.98 -6.73 -20.23
CA GLN A 132 -11.06 -5.84 -21.40
C GLN A 132 -9.96 -6.10 -22.42
N VAL A 133 -8.71 -6.23 -21.97
CA VAL A 133 -7.57 -6.56 -22.84
C VAL A 133 -7.78 -7.92 -23.52
N LYS A 134 -8.25 -8.92 -22.76
CA LYS A 134 -8.53 -10.25 -23.30
C LYS A 134 -9.60 -10.23 -24.40
N VAL A 135 -10.70 -9.51 -24.18
CA VAL A 135 -11.78 -9.36 -25.18
C VAL A 135 -11.27 -8.61 -26.41
N LEU A 136 -10.52 -7.53 -26.22
CA LEU A 136 -9.95 -6.76 -27.33
C LEU A 136 -9.00 -7.59 -28.18
N ASP A 137 -8.14 -8.39 -27.56
CA ASP A 137 -7.16 -9.22 -28.26
C ASP A 137 -7.83 -10.39 -28.99
N GLN A 138 -8.61 -11.21 -28.26
CA GLN A 138 -9.17 -12.44 -28.79
C GLN A 138 -10.37 -12.26 -29.72
N GLU A 139 -11.19 -11.23 -29.52
CA GLU A 139 -12.40 -11.04 -30.30
C GLU A 139 -12.24 -9.91 -31.32
N VAL A 140 -11.87 -8.70 -30.87
CA VAL A 140 -11.90 -7.52 -31.75
C VAL A 140 -10.73 -7.54 -32.74
N VAL A 141 -9.50 -7.76 -32.25
CA VAL A 141 -8.31 -7.73 -33.13
C VAL A 141 -8.29 -8.93 -34.05
N GLU A 142 -8.67 -10.12 -33.57
CA GLU A 142 -8.74 -11.32 -34.38
C GLU A 142 -9.80 -11.22 -35.48
N LEU A 143 -10.99 -10.71 -35.15
CA LEU A 143 -12.06 -10.48 -36.12
C LEU A 143 -11.65 -9.44 -37.18
N ALA A 144 -11.06 -8.32 -36.74
CA ALA A 144 -10.56 -7.29 -37.65
C ALA A 144 -9.41 -7.80 -38.54
N SER A 145 -8.54 -8.65 -38.02
CA SER A 145 -7.46 -9.33 -38.78
C SER A 145 -8.05 -10.24 -39.84
N SER A 146 -9.07 -11.03 -39.50
CA SER A 146 -9.76 -11.92 -40.42
C SER A 146 -10.48 -11.16 -41.54
N ALA A 147 -11.20 -10.07 -41.16
CA ALA A 147 -11.86 -9.19 -42.13
C ALA A 147 -10.85 -8.54 -43.09
N ARG A 148 -9.69 -8.08 -42.60
CA ARG A 148 -8.63 -7.51 -43.43
C ARG A 148 -8.09 -8.57 -44.42
N ARG A 149 -7.86 -9.81 -43.96
CA ARG A 149 -7.37 -10.89 -44.80
C ARG A 149 -8.36 -11.23 -45.90
N ILE A 150 -9.66 -11.30 -45.60
CA ILE A 150 -10.71 -11.56 -46.58
C ILE A 150 -10.76 -10.43 -47.62
N ALA A 151 -10.74 -9.17 -47.16
CA ALA A 151 -10.72 -8.01 -48.06
C ALA A 151 -9.51 -7.98 -48.99
N GLU A 152 -8.32 -8.38 -48.49
CA GLU A 152 -7.10 -8.48 -49.27
C GLU A 152 -7.24 -9.54 -50.38
N VAL A 153 -7.75 -10.72 -50.05
CA VAL A 153 -7.96 -11.80 -51.00
C VAL A 153 -8.99 -11.41 -52.07
N SER A 154 -10.14 -10.88 -51.67
CA SER A 154 -11.18 -10.42 -52.59
C SER A 154 -10.70 -9.30 -53.53
N TYR A 155 -9.86 -8.40 -53.03
CA TYR A 155 -9.24 -7.38 -53.88
C TYR A 155 -8.28 -8.00 -54.90
N ARG A 156 -7.42 -8.97 -54.52
CA ARG A 156 -6.49 -9.64 -55.44
C ARG A 156 -7.19 -10.41 -56.56
N TYR A 157 -8.38 -10.95 -56.27
CA TYR A 157 -9.19 -11.66 -57.28
C TYR A 157 -10.14 -10.73 -58.06
N GLY A 158 -10.08 -9.41 -57.80
CA GLY A 158 -10.91 -8.42 -58.53
C GLY A 158 -12.39 -8.40 -58.13
N GLU A 159 -12.75 -9.10 -57.05
CA GLU A 159 -14.14 -9.16 -56.57
C GLU A 159 -14.57 -7.89 -55.79
N ARG A 160 -13.60 -7.22 -55.19
CA ARG A 160 -13.85 -5.97 -54.39
C ARG A 160 -12.88 -4.86 -54.78
N GLY A 161 -13.33 -3.64 -54.56
CA GLY A 161 -12.52 -2.45 -54.84
C GLY A 161 -11.41 -2.21 -53.83
N MET A 162 -10.41 -1.44 -54.24
CA MET A 162 -9.31 -1.02 -53.37
C MET A 162 -9.77 -0.23 -52.13
N LEU A 163 -10.87 0.49 -52.23
CA LEU A 163 -11.41 1.27 -51.13
C LEU A 163 -11.82 0.40 -49.95
N GLU A 164 -12.48 -0.73 -50.21
CA GLU A 164 -12.91 -1.68 -49.18
C GLU A 164 -11.70 -2.37 -48.49
N TYR A 165 -10.66 -2.67 -49.25
CA TYR A 165 -9.40 -3.20 -48.69
C TYR A 165 -8.73 -2.16 -47.76
N LEU A 166 -8.65 -0.90 -48.19
CA LEU A 166 -8.06 0.16 -47.36
C LEU A 166 -8.88 0.43 -46.09
N ASP A 167 -10.20 0.33 -46.16
CA ASP A 167 -11.08 0.51 -45.00
C ASP A 167 -10.92 -0.64 -43.98
N ALA A 168 -10.87 -1.87 -44.45
CA ALA A 168 -10.56 -3.02 -43.59
C ALA A 168 -9.16 -2.91 -42.95
N GLN A 169 -8.17 -2.38 -43.67
CA GLN A 169 -6.84 -2.15 -43.13
C GLN A 169 -6.83 -1.02 -42.05
N ARG A 170 -7.63 0.05 -42.24
CA ARG A 170 -7.81 1.11 -41.24
C ARG A 170 -8.48 0.57 -39.96
N THR A 171 -9.52 -0.23 -40.13
CA THR A 171 -10.26 -0.85 -39.02
C THR A 171 -9.35 -1.76 -38.20
N PHE A 172 -8.54 -2.60 -38.85
CA PHE A 172 -7.55 -3.44 -38.16
C PHE A 172 -6.53 -2.62 -37.37
N ARG A 173 -5.97 -1.54 -37.98
CA ARG A 173 -5.04 -0.65 -37.28
C ARG A 173 -5.70 0.06 -36.09
N ALA A 174 -6.95 0.49 -36.24
CA ALA A 174 -7.71 1.12 -35.17
C ALA A 174 -7.93 0.14 -34.00
N ALA A 175 -8.35 -1.09 -34.27
CA ALA A 175 -8.53 -2.13 -33.27
C ALA A 175 -7.23 -2.42 -32.51
N ARG A 176 -6.10 -2.56 -33.25
CA ARG A 176 -4.79 -2.78 -32.66
C ARG A 176 -4.31 -1.61 -31.78
N ASN A 177 -4.60 -0.37 -32.22
CA ASN A 177 -4.27 0.81 -31.43
C ASN A 177 -5.08 0.91 -30.13
N VAL A 178 -6.34 0.45 -30.14
CA VAL A 178 -7.17 0.37 -28.93
C VAL A 178 -6.61 -0.66 -27.96
N LEU A 179 -6.21 -1.84 -28.45
CA LEU A 179 -5.58 -2.87 -27.64
C LEU A 179 -4.28 -2.38 -26.97
N ILE A 180 -3.43 -1.64 -27.68
CA ILE A 180 -2.17 -1.11 -27.13
C ILE A 180 -2.42 -0.06 -26.04
N LYS A 181 -3.55 0.61 -26.05
CA LYS A 181 -3.91 1.66 -25.08
C LYS A 181 -4.71 1.16 -23.89
N ALA A 182 -5.28 -0.03 -23.96
CA ALA A 182 -6.02 -0.69 -22.90
C ALA A 182 -5.09 -1.31 -21.85
#